data_08fde3695681e7203bde2669d3b5d2d9
#
_entry.id   08fde3695681e7203bde2669d3b5d2d9
#
_cell.length_a   1.000
_cell.length_b   1.000
_cell.length_c   1.000
_cell.angle_alpha   90.00
_cell.angle_beta   90.00
_cell.angle_gamma   90.00
#
_symmetry.space_group_name_H-M   'P 1'
#
loop_
_entity.id
_entity.type
_entity.pdbx_description
1 polymer ?
#
loop_
_entity_poly.entity_id
_entity_poly.type
_entity_poly.pdbx_seq_one_letter_code
_entity_poly.pdbx_strand_id
1 'polypeptide(L)'
;MIKTAIIYNHRGRFGKDGTAPVEVRVTVNRRAYYINTGVHIRAREWKHDRVCNCEGEEMLNERIGIMLARVDKIVNEHLKNETELDIDFDEVRRLVRSPDKRVKRKIYNGDVLAIVQDAEDMTVWMQDEVEKLDVAHGTMNHYKVSVAALIESGTMRKWSELTVENVHRFDAFLHTIKKHQTDAEVKAKKPVEYISQATVRNYHKDIKALLGRALKFGLITANPYDRMKGEIKRGDKETVEFLTDAERDRIEGLTINDSMLATVRDVFVFQCYTGMAYSDAMAFSLDKCQRVGENLTYSAPRVKTGVVFYIRVLPKALAIAEKYGGRLPDVADQTCNSNLKTIATVTGITKRLTTHVGRHTFATWMLRNGVPIERVSKMLGHRRITQTQRYAKVLAEDVFAEFDKVVGT
;
A
#
# COMPACT_ATOMS: atom_id res chain seq x y z
N MET A 1 -15.62 46.61 9.42
CA MET A 1 -14.16 46.61 9.70
C MET A 1 -13.76 45.19 9.99
N ILE A 2 -12.81 44.65 9.24
CA ILE A 2 -12.24 43.31 9.44
C ILE A 2 -11.00 43.43 10.29
N LYS A 3 -10.86 42.52 11.24
CA LYS A 3 -9.66 42.41 12.11
C LYS A 3 -9.25 40.95 12.22
N THR A 4 -7.98 40.70 12.05
CA THR A 4 -7.35 39.39 12.33
C THR A 4 -6.53 39.49 13.60
N ALA A 5 -6.44 38.38 14.36
CA ALA A 5 -5.63 38.29 15.55
C ALA A 5 -5.27 36.82 15.80
N ILE A 6 -4.14 36.60 16.44
CA ILE A 6 -3.75 35.26 16.89
C ILE A 6 -4.36 35.04 18.28
N ILE A 7 -4.98 33.88 18.49
CA ILE A 7 -5.63 33.54 19.75
C ILE A 7 -5.21 32.12 20.15
N TYR A 8 -4.80 31.97 21.42
CA TYR A 8 -4.55 30.67 22.02
C TYR A 8 -5.79 30.17 22.75
N ASN A 9 -6.14 28.89 22.53
CA ASN A 9 -7.17 28.17 23.28
C ASN A 9 -8.51 28.91 23.47
N HIS A 10 -9.11 29.44 22.38
CA HIS A 10 -10.36 30.19 22.47
C HIS A 10 -11.53 29.38 23.04
N ARG A 11 -11.49 28.05 22.99
CA ARG A 11 -12.52 27.15 23.54
C ARG A 11 -12.32 26.79 25.00
N GLY A 12 -11.20 27.18 25.64
CA GLY A 12 -10.88 26.85 27.01
C GLY A 12 -10.70 25.34 27.28
N ARG A 13 -10.40 24.54 26.25
CA ARG A 13 -10.27 23.09 26.33
C ARG A 13 -8.84 22.66 25.99
N PHE A 14 -8.33 21.70 26.77
CA PHE A 14 -7.01 21.12 26.55
C PHE A 14 -7.14 19.68 26.01
N GLY A 15 -6.20 19.28 25.18
CA GLY A 15 -6.03 17.91 24.75
C GLY A 15 -5.59 16.98 25.92
N LYS A 16 -5.58 15.68 25.67
CA LYS A 16 -5.11 14.69 26.66
C LYS A 16 -3.65 14.88 27.09
N ASP A 17 -2.86 15.51 26.24
CA ASP A 17 -1.45 15.87 26.44
C ASP A 17 -1.23 17.24 27.11
N GLY A 18 -2.31 17.91 27.50
CA GLY A 18 -2.29 19.23 28.12
C GLY A 18 -2.00 20.38 27.16
N THR A 19 -2.04 20.15 25.85
CA THR A 19 -1.88 21.20 24.83
C THR A 19 -3.22 21.74 24.37
N ALA A 20 -3.20 22.95 23.77
CA ALA A 20 -4.36 23.57 23.14
C ALA A 20 -3.95 24.29 21.85
N PRO A 21 -4.87 24.45 20.88
CA PRO A 21 -4.55 25.02 19.59
C PRO A 21 -4.28 26.53 19.66
N VAL A 22 -3.36 26.99 18.81
CA VAL A 22 -3.23 28.38 18.41
C VAL A 22 -4.04 28.59 17.13
N GLU A 23 -4.87 29.62 17.09
CA GLU A 23 -5.80 29.89 15.99
C GLU A 23 -5.71 31.34 15.52
N VAL A 24 -6.00 31.56 14.24
CA VAL A 24 -6.21 32.92 13.71
C VAL A 24 -7.69 33.26 13.85
N ARG A 25 -8.01 34.31 14.63
CA ARG A 25 -9.35 34.86 14.72
C ARG A 25 -9.55 35.93 13.64
N VAL A 26 -10.56 35.76 12.83
CA VAL A 26 -11.02 36.76 11.87
C VAL A 26 -12.34 37.33 12.38
N THR A 27 -12.37 38.61 12.61
CA THR A 27 -13.61 39.31 13.08
C THR A 27 -14.15 40.16 11.95
N VAL A 28 -15.41 39.89 11.57
CA VAL A 28 -16.15 40.66 10.55
C VAL A 28 -17.53 40.98 11.11
N ASN A 29 -17.93 42.23 11.09
CA ASN A 29 -19.26 42.67 11.52
C ASN A 29 -19.65 42.15 12.93
N ARG A 30 -18.72 42.21 13.88
CA ARG A 30 -18.86 41.72 15.25
C ARG A 30 -18.98 40.19 15.39
N ARG A 31 -18.88 39.41 14.30
CA ARG A 31 -18.81 37.95 14.33
C ARG A 31 -17.36 37.50 14.24
N ALA A 32 -17.00 36.55 15.08
CA ALA A 32 -15.64 35.98 15.13
C ALA A 32 -15.61 34.58 14.56
N TYR A 33 -14.64 34.34 13.67
CA TYR A 33 -14.36 33.04 13.05
C TYR A 33 -12.94 32.60 13.39
N TYR A 34 -12.72 31.30 13.58
CA TYR A 34 -11.45 30.77 14.03
C TYR A 34 -10.89 29.78 13.03
N ILE A 35 -9.63 29.95 12.67
CA ILE A 35 -8.90 29.11 11.72
C ILE A 35 -7.70 28.52 12.45
N ASN A 36 -7.63 27.20 12.55
CA ASN A 36 -6.56 26.50 13.26
C ASN A 36 -5.24 26.63 12.48
N THR A 37 -4.16 27.03 13.15
CA THR A 37 -2.81 27.14 12.57
C THR A 37 -2.10 25.80 12.47
N GLY A 38 -2.63 24.73 13.12
CA GLY A 38 -1.98 23.46 13.27
C GLY A 38 -0.90 23.44 14.36
N VAL A 39 -0.72 24.54 15.10
CA VAL A 39 0.19 24.63 16.25
C VAL A 39 -0.59 24.35 17.53
N HIS A 40 -0.10 23.41 18.34
CA HIS A 40 -0.65 23.05 19.65
C HIS A 40 0.46 23.18 20.69
N ILE A 41 0.19 23.92 21.77
CA ILE A 41 1.15 24.24 22.82
C ILE A 41 0.50 24.21 24.21
N ARG A 42 1.29 24.16 25.24
CA ARG A 42 0.84 24.23 26.62
C ARG A 42 0.64 25.70 27.06
N ALA A 43 -0.20 25.93 28.05
CA ALA A 43 -0.50 27.29 28.54
C ALA A 43 0.76 28.09 28.94
N ARG A 44 1.74 27.45 29.53
CA ARG A 44 3.02 28.06 29.93
C ARG A 44 3.92 28.47 28.77
N GLU A 45 3.66 27.95 27.57
CA GLU A 45 4.40 28.18 26.33
C GLU A 45 3.78 29.29 25.47
N TRP A 46 2.76 29.99 25.99
CA TRP A 46 2.10 31.10 25.34
C TRP A 46 2.20 32.38 26.16
N LYS A 47 2.81 33.43 25.61
CA LYS A 47 2.93 34.72 26.27
C LYS A 47 3.06 35.83 25.23
N HIS A 48 2.37 36.96 25.45
CA HIS A 48 2.37 38.14 24.57
C HIS A 48 2.10 37.81 23.09
N ASP A 49 1.06 37.00 22.85
CA ASP A 49 0.60 36.56 21.52
C ASP A 49 1.66 35.81 20.69
N ARG A 50 2.60 35.13 21.35
CA ARG A 50 3.63 34.30 20.73
C ARG A 50 3.96 33.06 21.55
N VAL A 51 4.49 32.08 20.88
CA VAL A 51 5.05 30.87 21.49
C VAL A 51 6.39 31.23 22.14
N CYS A 52 6.62 30.74 23.37
CA CYS A 52 7.85 30.95 24.12
C CYS A 52 8.17 29.76 25.02
N ASN A 53 9.41 29.65 25.48
CA ASN A 53 9.89 28.67 26.47
C ASN A 53 9.63 27.21 26.06
N CYS A 54 9.69 26.88 24.79
CA CYS A 54 9.63 25.49 24.28
C CYS A 54 10.65 25.28 23.17
N GLU A 55 10.99 24.03 22.95
CA GLU A 55 11.86 23.63 21.84
C GLU A 55 11.20 23.95 20.50
N GLY A 56 11.93 24.62 19.59
CA GLY A 56 11.42 25.03 18.29
C GLY A 56 10.49 26.25 18.30
N GLU A 57 10.55 27.11 19.34
CA GLU A 57 9.67 28.29 19.47
C GLU A 57 9.72 29.22 18.26
N GLU A 58 10.90 29.43 17.66
CA GLU A 58 11.07 30.28 16.47
C GLU A 58 10.30 29.69 15.27
N MET A 59 10.43 28.40 15.01
CA MET A 59 9.74 27.69 13.94
C MET A 59 8.22 27.71 14.14
N LEU A 60 7.75 27.54 15.38
CA LEU A 60 6.31 27.58 15.69
C LEU A 60 5.74 28.99 15.50
N ASN A 61 6.46 30.03 15.91
CA ASN A 61 6.07 31.42 15.68
C ASN A 61 6.07 31.80 14.19
N GLU A 62 7.05 31.35 13.43
CA GLU A 62 7.10 31.52 11.99
C GLU A 62 5.88 30.87 11.31
N ARG A 63 5.56 29.61 11.68
CA ARG A 63 4.37 28.91 11.18
C ARG A 63 3.06 29.65 11.45
N ILE A 64 2.93 30.21 12.66
CA ILE A 64 1.78 31.05 13.03
C ILE A 64 1.74 32.31 12.18
N GLY A 65 2.88 32.98 11.99
CA GLY A 65 3.00 34.20 11.16
C GLY A 65 2.64 33.95 9.70
N ILE A 66 3.11 32.85 9.12
CA ILE A 66 2.76 32.45 7.73
C ILE A 66 1.24 32.21 7.61
N MET A 67 0.64 31.54 8.58
CA MET A 67 -0.80 31.28 8.55
C MET A 67 -1.60 32.59 8.68
N LEU A 68 -1.19 33.50 9.57
CA LEU A 68 -1.81 34.81 9.72
C LEU A 68 -1.76 35.61 8.40
N ALA A 69 -0.55 35.73 7.81
CA ALA A 69 -0.39 36.45 6.54
C ALA A 69 -1.22 35.84 5.41
N ARG A 70 -1.35 34.51 5.39
CA ARG A 70 -2.19 33.79 4.41
C ARG A 70 -3.67 34.09 4.59
N VAL A 71 -4.15 34.07 5.83
CA VAL A 71 -5.54 34.43 6.16
C VAL A 71 -5.83 35.88 5.79
N ASP A 72 -4.94 36.81 6.15
CA ASP A 72 -5.05 38.22 5.81
C ASP A 72 -5.11 38.44 4.30
N LYS A 73 -4.31 37.77 3.54
CA LYS A 73 -4.29 37.86 2.08
C LYS A 73 -5.62 37.40 1.47
N ILE A 74 -6.10 36.20 1.87
CA ILE A 74 -7.36 35.65 1.34
C ILE A 74 -8.54 36.52 1.71
N VAL A 75 -8.60 36.97 2.96
CA VAL A 75 -9.67 37.86 3.43
C VAL A 75 -9.67 39.21 2.68
N ASN A 76 -8.50 39.80 2.46
CA ASN A 76 -8.36 41.04 1.70
C ASN A 76 -8.69 40.89 0.20
N GLU A 77 -8.38 39.71 -0.39
CA GLU A 77 -8.76 39.43 -1.79
C GLU A 77 -10.26 39.23 -1.95
N HIS A 78 -10.95 38.61 -1.00
CA HIS A 78 -12.40 38.52 -0.98
C HIS A 78 -13.07 39.89 -0.83
N LEU A 79 -12.52 40.78 0.01
CA LEU A 79 -13.04 42.14 0.18
C LEU A 79 -12.90 43.03 -1.07
N LYS A 80 -11.96 42.74 -1.95
CA LYS A 80 -11.82 43.47 -3.21
C LYS A 80 -12.89 43.10 -4.24
N ASN A 81 -13.55 41.98 -4.08
CA ASN A 81 -14.50 41.40 -5.04
C ASN A 81 -15.96 41.39 -4.53
N GLU A 82 -16.17 41.54 -3.21
CA GLU A 82 -17.48 41.42 -2.56
C GLU A 82 -17.67 42.51 -1.50
N THR A 83 -18.90 42.88 -1.23
CA THR A 83 -19.23 43.81 -0.14
C THR A 83 -19.07 43.11 1.21
N GLU A 84 -18.66 43.86 2.27
CA GLU A 84 -18.40 43.33 3.64
C GLU A 84 -19.51 42.44 4.25
N LEU A 85 -20.69 42.38 3.62
CA LEU A 85 -21.88 41.68 4.10
C LEU A 85 -21.93 40.21 3.70
N ASP A 86 -21.17 39.76 2.67
CA ASP A 86 -21.36 38.47 2.01
C ASP A 86 -20.11 37.55 2.05
N ILE A 87 -19.22 37.72 3.04
CA ILE A 87 -18.05 36.85 3.14
C ILE A 87 -18.49 35.46 3.60
N ASP A 88 -18.37 34.47 2.70
CA ASP A 88 -18.49 33.04 3.06
C ASP A 88 -17.23 32.53 3.77
N PHE A 89 -17.31 32.45 5.11
CA PHE A 89 -16.21 31.97 5.93
C PHE A 89 -15.90 30.47 5.77
N ASP A 90 -16.82 29.67 5.30
CA ASP A 90 -16.55 28.27 4.99
C ASP A 90 -15.76 28.18 3.67
N GLU A 91 -15.97 29.10 2.75
CA GLU A 91 -15.10 29.26 1.58
C GLU A 91 -13.71 29.78 1.98
N VAL A 92 -13.61 30.78 2.84
CA VAL A 92 -12.31 31.25 3.38
C VAL A 92 -11.56 30.11 4.07
N ARG A 93 -12.23 29.30 4.90
CA ARG A 93 -11.63 28.12 5.51
C ARG A 93 -11.17 27.10 4.47
N ARG A 94 -11.96 26.88 3.44
CA ARG A 94 -11.62 25.97 2.32
C ARG A 94 -10.41 26.49 1.55
N LEU A 95 -10.35 27.77 1.24
CA LEU A 95 -9.23 28.39 0.54
C LEU A 95 -7.94 28.42 1.37
N VAL A 96 -8.06 28.61 2.68
CA VAL A 96 -6.92 28.54 3.60
C VAL A 96 -6.38 27.11 3.69
N ARG A 97 -7.26 26.11 3.70
CA ARG A 97 -6.89 24.68 3.77
C ARG A 97 -6.49 24.09 2.42
N SER A 98 -7.04 24.62 1.32
CA SER A 98 -6.79 24.13 -0.04
C SER A 98 -6.63 25.34 -0.96
N PRO A 99 -5.39 25.76 -1.26
CA PRO A 99 -5.17 26.92 -2.13
C PRO A 99 -5.81 26.69 -3.51
N ASP A 100 -6.68 27.62 -3.91
CA ASP A 100 -7.39 27.58 -5.19
C ASP A 100 -6.40 27.59 -6.37
N LYS A 101 -6.74 26.85 -7.43
CA LYS A 101 -5.95 26.82 -8.68
C LYS A 101 -5.76 28.19 -9.32
N ARG A 102 -6.67 29.15 -9.05
CA ARG A 102 -6.58 30.54 -9.56
C ARG A 102 -5.53 31.38 -8.82
N VAL A 103 -5.34 31.17 -7.52
CA VAL A 103 -4.28 31.81 -6.74
C VAL A 103 -2.91 31.29 -7.20
N LYS A 104 -2.82 30.02 -7.62
CA LYS A 104 -1.59 29.43 -8.17
C LYS A 104 -1.05 30.15 -9.43
N ARG A 105 -1.91 30.67 -10.32
CA ARG A 105 -1.47 31.35 -11.55
C ARG A 105 -0.81 32.71 -11.31
N LYS A 106 -1.14 33.42 -10.23
CA LYS A 106 -0.57 34.74 -9.90
C LYS A 106 0.68 34.69 -8.99
N ILE A 107 0.87 33.61 -8.24
CA ILE A 107 2.04 33.43 -7.32
C ILE A 107 3.26 32.86 -8.06
N TYR A 108 3.13 32.54 -9.34
CA TYR A 108 4.15 31.89 -10.16
C TYR A 108 5.33 32.80 -10.58
N ASN A 109 5.36 34.04 -10.19
CA ASN A 109 6.54 34.90 -10.34
C ASN A 109 7.29 34.95 -9.00
N GLY A 110 8.01 33.87 -8.70
CA GLY A 110 9.16 33.87 -7.78
C GLY A 110 8.83 34.02 -6.28
N ASP A 111 9.46 33.27 -5.50
CA ASP A 111 10.03 33.47 -4.19
C ASP A 111 9.25 33.04 -2.94
N VAL A 112 7.97 33.29 -2.75
CA VAL A 112 7.33 33.01 -1.46
C VAL A 112 6.89 31.54 -1.31
N LEU A 113 6.48 30.90 -2.39
CA LEU A 113 6.11 29.45 -2.35
C LEU A 113 7.37 28.55 -2.30
N ALA A 114 8.44 28.97 -2.94
CA ALA A 114 9.74 28.30 -2.84
C ALA A 114 10.29 28.38 -1.41
N ILE A 115 10.16 29.50 -0.73
CA ILE A 115 10.64 29.69 0.65
C ILE A 115 9.86 28.82 1.65
N VAL A 116 8.54 28.67 1.50
CA VAL A 116 7.72 27.80 2.37
C VAL A 116 7.94 26.33 2.05
N GLN A 117 8.25 25.98 0.79
CA GLN A 117 8.56 24.61 0.37
C GLN A 117 9.97 24.17 0.74
N ASP A 118 10.93 25.08 0.82
CA ASP A 118 12.30 24.76 1.24
C ASP A 118 12.44 24.57 2.76
N ALA A 119 11.50 25.07 3.56
CA ALA A 119 11.53 24.93 5.02
C ALA A 119 11.01 23.56 5.50
N GLU A 120 10.17 22.85 4.72
CA GLU A 120 9.66 21.53 5.10
C GLU A 120 10.38 20.42 4.34
N ASP A 121 11.01 19.51 5.08
CA ASP A 121 11.54 18.25 4.57
C ASP A 121 10.36 17.44 3.96
N MET A 122 10.39 17.24 2.65
CA MET A 122 9.36 16.51 1.90
C MET A 122 9.18 15.11 2.47
N THR A 123 10.24 14.49 2.97
CA THR A 123 10.20 13.12 3.49
C THR A 123 9.47 13.05 4.83
N VAL A 124 9.55 14.10 5.66
CA VAL A 124 8.75 14.22 6.89
C VAL A 124 7.26 14.30 6.56
N TRP A 125 6.89 15.12 5.57
CA TRP A 125 5.52 15.17 5.09
C TRP A 125 5.05 13.80 4.56
N MET A 126 5.91 13.08 3.80
CA MET A 126 5.57 11.76 3.29
C MET A 126 5.32 10.74 4.42
N GLN A 127 6.15 10.75 5.46
CA GLN A 127 5.97 9.90 6.64
C GLN A 127 4.62 10.17 7.33
N ASP A 128 4.32 11.43 7.56
CA ASP A 128 3.08 11.90 8.19
C ASP A 128 1.84 11.56 7.33
N GLU A 129 1.97 11.68 6.01
CA GLU A 129 0.90 11.36 5.07
C GLU A 129 0.63 9.85 4.99
N VAL A 130 1.67 9.02 5.10
CA VAL A 130 1.53 7.55 5.13
C VAL A 130 0.72 7.11 6.34
N GLU A 131 0.92 7.71 7.52
CA GLU A 131 0.15 7.39 8.74
C GLU A 131 -1.35 7.75 8.61
N LYS A 132 -1.69 8.69 7.74
CA LYS A 132 -3.07 9.13 7.49
C LYS A 132 -3.78 8.32 6.40
N LEU A 133 -3.09 7.38 5.74
CA LEU A 133 -3.70 6.57 4.69
C LEU A 133 -4.65 5.53 5.29
N ASP A 134 -5.88 5.52 4.80
CA ASP A 134 -6.82 4.42 5.05
C ASP A 134 -6.52 3.25 4.09
N VAL A 135 -5.52 2.47 4.43
CA VAL A 135 -5.06 1.31 3.65
C VAL A 135 -4.73 0.15 4.56
N ALA A 136 -4.75 -1.07 4.02
CA ALA A 136 -4.35 -2.25 4.77
C ALA A 136 -2.92 -2.12 5.32
N HIS A 137 -2.68 -2.64 6.52
CA HIS A 137 -1.40 -2.58 7.25
C HIS A 137 -0.20 -3.00 6.38
N GLY A 138 -0.32 -4.07 5.58
CA GLY A 138 0.74 -4.47 4.65
C GLY A 138 1.06 -3.41 3.59
N THR A 139 0.05 -2.70 3.09
CA THR A 139 0.24 -1.61 2.13
C THR A 139 0.91 -0.40 2.79
N MET A 140 0.51 -0.08 4.02
CA MET A 140 1.14 0.98 4.82
C MET A 140 2.63 0.69 5.03
N ASN A 141 2.99 -0.55 5.40
CA ASN A 141 4.38 -0.95 5.58
C ASN A 141 5.19 -0.81 4.28
N HIS A 142 4.62 -1.11 3.10
CA HIS A 142 5.28 -0.85 1.83
C HIS A 142 5.61 0.63 1.64
N TYR A 143 4.65 1.53 1.88
CA TYR A 143 4.90 2.97 1.83
C TYR A 143 6.01 3.40 2.79
N LYS A 144 5.99 2.92 4.06
CA LYS A 144 7.02 3.23 5.06
C LYS A 144 8.42 2.83 4.60
N VAL A 145 8.53 1.62 4.06
CA VAL A 145 9.82 1.10 3.54
C VAL A 145 10.28 1.92 2.33
N SER A 146 9.37 2.32 1.43
CA SER A 146 9.71 3.13 0.27
C SER A 146 10.17 4.54 0.66
N VAL A 147 9.53 5.15 1.64
CA VAL A 147 9.94 6.47 2.18
C VAL A 147 11.27 6.37 2.93
N ALA A 148 11.48 5.31 3.72
CA ALA A 148 12.76 5.08 4.40
C ALA A 148 13.93 4.95 3.41
N ALA A 149 13.73 4.22 2.30
CA ALA A 149 14.74 4.11 1.24
C ALA A 149 15.02 5.46 0.56
N LEU A 150 13.98 6.29 0.38
CA LEU A 150 14.17 7.65 -0.15
C LEU A 150 15.00 8.51 0.79
N ILE A 151 14.74 8.45 2.10
CA ILE A 151 15.52 9.17 3.13
C ILE A 151 16.97 8.69 3.12
N GLU A 152 17.18 7.37 3.10
CA GLU A 152 18.52 6.78 3.08
C GLU A 152 19.32 7.17 1.83
N SER A 153 18.66 7.28 0.68
CA SER A 153 19.28 7.70 -0.57
C SER A 153 19.83 9.14 -0.53
N GLY A 154 19.25 10.00 0.29
CA GLY A 154 19.59 11.42 0.36
C GLY A 154 19.33 12.23 -0.92
N THR A 155 18.66 11.66 -1.92
CA THR A 155 18.54 12.25 -3.27
C THR A 155 17.42 13.28 -3.39
N MET A 156 16.38 13.17 -2.59
CA MET A 156 15.19 14.04 -2.62
C MET A 156 14.64 14.22 -1.21
N ARG A 157 15.21 15.09 -0.42
CA ARG A 157 14.71 15.42 0.92
C ARG A 157 13.78 16.64 0.91
N LYS A 158 14.12 17.63 0.10
CA LYS A 158 13.38 18.89 -0.03
C LYS A 158 12.49 18.89 -1.26
N TRP A 159 11.44 19.69 -1.23
CA TRP A 159 10.56 19.90 -2.38
C TRP A 159 11.27 20.49 -3.59
N SER A 160 12.28 21.34 -3.38
CA SER A 160 13.13 21.93 -4.44
C SER A 160 14.02 20.90 -5.15
N GLU A 161 14.31 19.79 -4.50
CA GLU A 161 15.10 18.68 -5.04
C GLU A 161 14.26 17.71 -5.90
N LEU A 162 12.96 17.95 -6.03
CA LEU A 162 12.05 17.09 -6.76
C LEU A 162 12.17 17.29 -8.28
N THR A 163 13.20 16.69 -8.85
CA THR A 163 13.55 16.75 -10.27
C THR A 163 13.59 15.35 -10.90
N VAL A 164 13.49 15.28 -12.23
CA VAL A 164 13.66 14.01 -12.96
C VAL A 164 15.05 13.42 -12.72
N GLU A 165 16.08 14.28 -12.69
CA GLU A 165 17.47 13.86 -12.44
C GLU A 165 17.62 13.19 -11.07
N ASN A 166 17.02 13.75 -10.02
CA ASN A 166 17.08 13.17 -8.68
C ASN A 166 16.25 11.89 -8.56
N VAL A 167 15.17 11.73 -9.34
CA VAL A 167 14.47 10.44 -9.46
C VAL A 167 15.37 9.39 -10.09
N HIS A 168 16.17 9.72 -11.11
CA HIS A 168 17.18 8.79 -11.67
C HIS A 168 18.28 8.46 -10.67
N ARG A 169 18.73 9.43 -9.86
CA ARG A 169 19.70 9.16 -8.78
C ARG A 169 19.11 8.21 -7.73
N PHE A 170 17.84 8.39 -7.41
CA PHE A 170 17.12 7.48 -6.52
C PHE A 170 17.00 6.06 -7.13
N ASP A 171 16.69 5.95 -8.42
CA ASP A 171 16.68 4.66 -9.14
C ASP A 171 18.05 3.97 -9.04
N ALA A 172 19.12 4.69 -9.32
CA ALA A 172 20.49 4.18 -9.19
C ALA A 172 20.80 3.69 -7.76
N PHE A 173 20.41 4.46 -6.74
CA PHE A 173 20.55 4.04 -5.33
C PHE A 173 19.79 2.74 -5.03
N LEU A 174 18.54 2.62 -5.49
CA LEU A 174 17.73 1.42 -5.25
C LEU A 174 18.41 0.15 -5.78
N HIS A 175 19.15 0.25 -6.90
CA HIS A 175 19.91 -0.88 -7.45
C HIS A 175 21.13 -1.27 -6.60
N THR A 176 21.54 -0.46 -5.63
CA THR A 176 22.61 -0.80 -4.68
C THR A 176 22.09 -1.49 -3.41
N ILE A 177 20.78 -1.53 -3.20
CA ILE A 177 20.20 -2.13 -2.00
C ILE A 177 20.35 -3.66 -2.05
N LYS A 178 21.04 -4.19 -1.04
CA LYS A 178 21.26 -5.61 -0.89
C LYS A 178 20.03 -6.30 -0.32
N LYS A 179 19.73 -7.50 -0.78
CA LYS A 179 18.77 -8.37 -0.12
C LYS A 179 19.31 -8.82 1.23
N HIS A 180 18.43 -8.92 2.22
CA HIS A 180 18.79 -9.49 3.51
C HIS A 180 19.24 -10.96 3.31
N GLN A 181 20.45 -11.28 3.77
CA GLN A 181 20.95 -12.65 3.84
C GLN A 181 20.69 -13.21 5.24
N THR A 182 20.24 -14.45 5.30
CA THR A 182 20.15 -15.19 6.56
C THR A 182 21.53 -15.59 7.07
N ASP A 183 21.69 -15.79 8.37
CA ASP A 183 22.97 -16.25 8.95
C ASP A 183 23.50 -17.53 8.29
N ALA A 184 22.60 -18.45 7.89
CA ALA A 184 22.95 -19.66 7.16
C ALA A 184 23.51 -19.37 5.76
N GLU A 185 22.96 -18.38 5.05
CA GLU A 185 23.45 -17.96 3.73
C GLU A 185 24.78 -17.23 3.83
N VAL A 186 24.98 -16.43 4.88
CA VAL A 186 26.26 -15.79 5.19
C VAL A 186 27.33 -16.84 5.50
N LYS A 187 27.01 -17.82 6.38
CA LYS A 187 27.91 -18.95 6.69
C LYS A 187 28.24 -19.79 5.46
N ALA A 188 27.26 -19.99 4.57
CA ALA A 188 27.44 -20.71 3.31
C ALA A 188 28.15 -19.86 2.22
N LYS A 189 28.60 -18.66 2.53
CA LYS A 189 29.26 -17.72 1.59
C LYS A 189 28.48 -17.54 0.28
N LYS A 190 27.16 -17.52 0.35
CA LYS A 190 26.35 -17.25 -0.84
C LYS A 190 26.63 -15.83 -1.36
N PRO A 191 26.62 -15.62 -2.68
CA PRO A 191 26.82 -14.30 -3.26
C PRO A 191 25.76 -13.32 -2.75
N VAL A 192 26.15 -12.06 -2.58
CA VAL A 192 25.23 -11.00 -2.20
C VAL A 192 24.30 -10.70 -3.40
N GLU A 193 23.03 -10.82 -3.17
CA GLU A 193 22.01 -10.44 -4.17
C GLU A 193 21.47 -9.03 -3.88
N TYR A 194 21.10 -8.33 -4.93
CA TYR A 194 20.43 -7.03 -4.84
C TYR A 194 18.92 -7.19 -5.01
N ILE A 195 18.15 -6.17 -4.62
CA ILE A 195 16.71 -6.19 -4.81
C ILE A 195 16.36 -6.30 -6.30
N SER A 196 15.26 -6.98 -6.61
CA SER A 196 14.84 -7.20 -7.99
C SER A 196 14.33 -5.90 -8.63
N GLN A 197 14.39 -5.81 -9.96
CA GLN A 197 13.81 -4.70 -10.72
C GLN A 197 12.31 -4.51 -10.42
N ALA A 198 11.57 -5.58 -10.16
CA ALA A 198 10.17 -5.51 -9.75
C ALA A 198 10.03 -4.83 -8.37
N THR A 199 10.97 -5.07 -7.44
CA THR A 199 11.02 -4.40 -6.14
C THR A 199 11.37 -2.92 -6.31
N VAL A 200 12.41 -2.59 -7.08
CA VAL A 200 12.78 -1.20 -7.42
C VAL A 200 11.57 -0.44 -7.95
N ARG A 201 10.84 -1.03 -8.88
CA ARG A 201 9.63 -0.43 -9.43
C ARG A 201 8.53 -0.19 -8.39
N ASN A 202 8.38 -1.09 -7.41
CA ASN A 202 7.40 -0.89 -6.34
C ASN A 202 7.76 0.32 -5.46
N TYR A 203 9.03 0.54 -5.14
CA TYR A 203 9.48 1.75 -4.45
C TYR A 203 9.08 3.02 -5.23
N HIS A 204 9.40 3.08 -6.52
CA HIS A 204 9.01 4.21 -7.37
C HIS A 204 7.50 4.40 -7.45
N LYS A 205 6.72 3.31 -7.53
CA LYS A 205 5.26 3.37 -7.55
C LYS A 205 4.70 4.01 -6.29
N ASP A 206 5.25 3.67 -5.13
CA ASP A 206 4.81 4.18 -3.84
C ASP A 206 5.16 5.67 -3.71
N ILE A 207 6.40 6.07 -4.02
CA ILE A 207 6.81 7.48 -4.03
C ILE A 207 5.99 8.29 -5.03
N LYS A 208 5.78 7.77 -6.27
CA LYS A 208 4.90 8.41 -7.25
C LYS A 208 3.49 8.64 -6.72
N ALA A 209 2.93 7.67 -5.99
CA ALA A 209 1.59 7.78 -5.43
C ALA A 209 1.50 8.86 -4.34
N LEU A 210 2.49 8.94 -3.45
CA LEU A 210 2.60 10.01 -2.44
C LEU A 210 2.75 11.39 -3.09
N LEU A 211 3.61 11.52 -4.11
CA LEU A 211 3.73 12.76 -4.88
C LEU A 211 2.44 13.12 -5.63
N GLY A 212 1.68 12.12 -6.08
CA GLY A 212 0.34 12.34 -6.63
C GLY A 212 -0.64 12.94 -5.60
N ARG A 213 -0.50 12.59 -4.32
CA ARG A 213 -1.26 13.22 -3.23
C ARG A 213 -0.75 14.64 -2.96
N ALA A 214 0.58 14.82 -2.91
CA ALA A 214 1.18 16.16 -2.78
C ALA A 214 0.70 17.12 -3.88
N LEU A 215 0.58 16.63 -5.12
CA LEU A 215 0.02 17.38 -6.24
C LEU A 215 -1.46 17.77 -6.00
N LYS A 216 -2.27 16.84 -5.47
CA LYS A 216 -3.68 17.12 -5.12
C LYS A 216 -3.81 18.15 -3.99
N PHE A 217 -2.92 18.10 -3.00
CA PHE A 217 -2.88 19.08 -1.92
C PHE A 217 -2.25 20.41 -2.35
N GLY A 218 -1.68 20.48 -3.56
CA GLY A 218 -1.07 21.67 -4.08
C GLY A 218 0.31 22.01 -3.51
N LEU A 219 0.95 21.03 -2.87
CA LEU A 219 2.32 21.16 -2.38
C LEU A 219 3.33 21.19 -3.52
N ILE A 220 3.02 20.55 -4.64
CA ILE A 220 3.81 20.56 -5.87
C ILE A 220 2.92 20.91 -7.06
N THR A 221 3.52 21.42 -8.12
CA THR A 221 2.82 21.81 -9.34
C THR A 221 2.86 20.74 -10.42
N ALA A 222 3.84 19.85 -10.37
CA ALA A 222 3.99 18.73 -11.28
C ALA A 222 4.66 17.57 -10.57
N ASN A 223 4.30 16.35 -10.98
CA ASN A 223 4.97 15.14 -10.51
C ASN A 223 6.04 14.75 -11.54
N PRO A 224 7.35 14.67 -11.17
CA PRO A 224 8.43 14.36 -12.12
C PRO A 224 8.22 13.01 -12.81
N TYR A 225 7.62 12.03 -12.14
CA TYR A 225 7.30 10.73 -12.73
C TYR A 225 6.35 10.79 -13.94
N ASP A 226 5.62 11.88 -14.15
CA ASP A 226 4.74 12.00 -15.30
C ASP A 226 5.51 12.28 -16.59
N ARG A 227 6.73 12.82 -16.48
CA ARG A 227 7.67 13.00 -17.59
C ARG A 227 8.48 11.74 -17.90
N MET A 228 8.54 10.78 -16.95
CA MET A 228 9.35 9.55 -17.01
C MET A 228 8.53 8.33 -17.45
N LYS A 229 7.52 8.51 -18.31
CA LYS A 229 6.67 7.39 -18.77
C LYS A 229 7.51 6.34 -19.50
N GLY A 230 7.57 5.12 -18.95
CA GLY A 230 8.27 3.99 -19.54
C GLY A 230 9.75 3.86 -19.17
N GLU A 231 10.35 4.85 -18.51
CA GLU A 231 11.77 4.82 -18.13
C GLU A 231 12.03 3.85 -16.96
N ILE A 232 11.16 3.86 -15.94
CA ILE A 232 11.25 2.87 -14.85
C ILE A 232 10.79 1.50 -15.38
N LYS A 233 11.75 0.63 -15.60
CA LYS A 233 11.53 -0.72 -16.15
C LYS A 233 10.63 -1.57 -15.24
N ARG A 234 9.87 -2.47 -15.84
CA ARG A 234 8.94 -3.33 -15.07
C ARG A 234 9.61 -4.50 -14.37
N GLY A 235 10.81 -4.85 -14.76
CA GLY A 235 11.42 -6.13 -14.43
C GLY A 235 10.83 -7.26 -15.26
N ASP A 236 11.53 -8.37 -15.28
CA ASP A 236 11.06 -9.56 -15.96
C ASP A 236 9.81 -10.12 -15.29
N LYS A 237 8.94 -10.72 -16.06
CA LYS A 237 7.79 -11.41 -15.50
C LYS A 237 8.29 -12.70 -14.88
N GLU A 238 8.10 -12.83 -13.57
CA GLU A 238 8.36 -14.10 -12.90
C GLU A 238 7.57 -15.22 -13.59
N THR A 239 8.26 -16.32 -13.86
CA THR A 239 7.62 -17.57 -14.31
C THR A 239 6.72 -18.07 -13.18
N VAL A 240 5.52 -18.50 -13.54
CA VAL A 240 4.57 -19.01 -12.55
C VAL A 240 4.96 -20.43 -12.21
N GLU A 241 5.52 -20.64 -11.03
CA GLU A 241 5.76 -22.00 -10.52
C GLU A 241 4.45 -22.67 -10.10
N PHE A 242 4.28 -23.92 -10.45
CA PHE A 242 3.17 -24.79 -10.04
C PHE A 242 3.66 -26.23 -9.95
N LEU A 243 2.93 -27.08 -9.25
CA LEU A 243 3.26 -28.51 -9.12
C LEU A 243 2.65 -29.31 -10.26
N THR A 244 3.39 -30.29 -10.74
CA THR A 244 2.83 -31.41 -11.51
C THR A 244 1.97 -32.29 -10.59
N ASP A 245 1.14 -33.16 -11.17
CA ASP A 245 0.33 -34.09 -10.38
C ASP A 245 1.23 -35.02 -9.53
N ALA A 246 2.32 -35.54 -10.10
CA ALA A 246 3.28 -36.36 -9.37
C ALA A 246 3.97 -35.63 -8.21
N GLU A 247 4.29 -34.33 -8.37
CA GLU A 247 4.87 -33.54 -7.27
C GLU A 247 3.84 -33.28 -6.16
N ARG A 248 2.58 -32.95 -6.54
CA ARG A 248 1.48 -32.79 -5.58
C ARG A 248 1.24 -34.08 -4.79
N ASP A 249 1.17 -35.20 -5.48
CA ASP A 249 0.89 -36.50 -4.89
C ASP A 249 2.03 -36.95 -3.94
N ARG A 250 3.29 -36.60 -4.24
CA ARG A 250 4.42 -36.82 -3.32
C ARG A 250 4.27 -36.00 -2.02
N ILE A 251 3.81 -34.76 -2.11
CA ILE A 251 3.56 -33.94 -0.92
C ILE A 251 2.39 -34.50 -0.11
N GLU A 252 1.31 -34.87 -0.78
CA GLU A 252 0.12 -35.42 -0.16
C GLU A 252 0.40 -36.75 0.57
N GLY A 253 1.17 -37.63 -0.06
CA GLY A 253 1.56 -38.94 0.50
C GLY A 253 2.66 -38.89 1.55
N LEU A 254 3.26 -37.72 1.82
CA LEU A 254 4.38 -37.61 2.76
C LEU A 254 3.93 -37.91 4.20
N THR A 255 4.54 -38.90 4.82
CA THR A 255 4.34 -39.20 6.26
C THR A 255 5.22 -38.27 7.09
N ILE A 256 4.62 -37.49 7.98
CA ILE A 256 5.29 -36.47 8.78
C ILE A 256 4.95 -36.66 10.25
N ASN A 257 6.01 -36.84 11.09
CA ASN A 257 5.83 -36.96 12.53
C ASN A 257 5.73 -35.60 13.25
N ASP A 258 6.33 -34.55 12.67
CA ASP A 258 6.23 -33.19 13.19
C ASP A 258 4.83 -32.64 12.93
N SER A 259 4.14 -32.24 13.99
CA SER A 259 2.74 -31.77 13.93
C SER A 259 2.58 -30.46 13.15
N MET A 260 3.55 -29.53 13.30
CA MET A 260 3.50 -28.25 12.58
C MET A 260 3.74 -28.48 11.08
N LEU A 261 4.73 -29.29 10.74
CA LEU A 261 5.04 -29.58 9.35
C LEU A 261 3.90 -30.35 8.67
N ALA A 262 3.24 -31.28 9.39
CA ALA A 262 2.05 -31.98 8.92
C ALA A 262 0.88 -31.02 8.69
N THR A 263 0.67 -30.08 9.60
CA THR A 263 -0.35 -29.04 9.46
C THR A 263 -0.09 -28.16 8.23
N VAL A 264 1.14 -27.71 8.03
CA VAL A 264 1.51 -26.87 6.87
C VAL A 264 1.32 -27.65 5.56
N ARG A 265 1.70 -28.94 5.52
CA ARG A 265 1.40 -29.80 4.37
C ARG A 265 -0.09 -29.83 4.05
N ASP A 266 -0.93 -30.04 5.04
CA ASP A 266 -2.39 -30.14 4.86
C ASP A 266 -2.98 -28.82 4.38
N VAL A 267 -2.59 -27.68 4.95
CA VAL A 267 -3.00 -26.35 4.49
C VAL A 267 -2.59 -26.14 3.03
N PHE A 268 -1.38 -26.49 2.67
CA PHE A 268 -0.89 -26.35 1.30
C PHE A 268 -1.63 -27.26 0.30
N VAL A 269 -1.84 -28.53 0.67
CA VAL A 269 -2.63 -29.48 -0.14
C VAL A 269 -4.07 -29.01 -0.30
N PHE A 270 -4.67 -28.48 0.77
CA PHE A 270 -6.00 -27.86 0.70
C PHE A 270 -6.04 -26.72 -0.34
N GLN A 271 -5.01 -25.87 -0.37
CA GLN A 271 -4.92 -24.82 -1.38
C GLN A 271 -4.72 -25.37 -2.79
N CYS A 272 -4.02 -26.49 -2.98
CA CYS A 272 -3.87 -27.13 -4.27
C CYS A 272 -5.21 -27.68 -4.81
N TYR A 273 -6.16 -28.03 -3.95
CA TYR A 273 -7.47 -28.55 -4.34
C TYR A 273 -8.60 -27.52 -4.35
N THR A 274 -8.38 -26.33 -3.79
CA THR A 274 -9.40 -25.27 -3.71
C THR A 274 -9.03 -24.00 -4.47
N GLY A 275 -7.75 -23.79 -4.75
CA GLY A 275 -7.25 -22.56 -5.35
C GLY A 275 -7.37 -21.33 -4.44
N MET A 276 -7.74 -21.47 -3.18
CA MET A 276 -7.85 -20.37 -2.25
C MET A 276 -6.51 -19.70 -2.00
N ALA A 277 -6.49 -18.37 -1.90
CA ALA A 277 -5.33 -17.69 -1.36
C ALA A 277 -5.21 -18.01 0.15
N TYR A 278 -4.02 -17.84 0.72
CA TYR A 278 -3.77 -18.16 2.12
C TYR A 278 -4.82 -17.54 3.07
N SER A 279 -5.07 -16.23 2.97
CA SER A 279 -6.06 -15.56 3.81
C SER A 279 -7.50 -16.07 3.64
N ASP A 280 -7.86 -16.49 2.42
CA ASP A 280 -9.18 -17.05 2.12
C ASP A 280 -9.30 -18.48 2.67
N ALA A 281 -8.20 -19.27 2.64
CA ALA A 281 -8.14 -20.61 3.23
C ALA A 281 -8.25 -20.56 4.76
N MET A 282 -7.59 -19.60 5.41
CA MET A 282 -7.72 -19.39 6.87
C MET A 282 -9.13 -18.93 7.27
N ALA A 283 -9.86 -18.24 6.40
CA ALA A 283 -11.24 -17.82 6.64
C ALA A 283 -12.30 -18.88 6.27
N PHE A 284 -11.85 -20.00 5.72
CA PHE A 284 -12.74 -21.10 5.32
C PHE A 284 -13.42 -21.76 6.53
N SER A 285 -14.69 -22.15 6.36
CA SER A 285 -15.42 -22.97 7.31
C SER A 285 -16.40 -23.88 6.58
N LEU A 286 -16.49 -25.14 6.96
CA LEU A 286 -17.48 -26.09 6.44
C LEU A 286 -18.91 -25.64 6.72
N ASP A 287 -19.17 -24.92 7.82
CA ASP A 287 -20.51 -24.39 8.18
C ASP A 287 -21.07 -23.43 7.11
N LYS A 288 -20.18 -22.83 6.31
CA LYS A 288 -20.55 -21.90 5.22
C LYS A 288 -20.71 -22.59 3.88
N CYS A 289 -20.46 -23.89 3.82
CA CYS A 289 -20.65 -24.67 2.60
C CYS A 289 -22.13 -24.97 2.36
N GLN A 290 -22.48 -25.05 1.08
CA GLN A 290 -23.84 -25.39 0.65
C GLN A 290 -23.82 -26.63 -0.22
N ARG A 291 -24.82 -27.50 -0.07
CA ARG A 291 -25.03 -28.63 -0.98
C ARG A 291 -25.80 -28.18 -2.21
N VAL A 292 -25.24 -28.46 -3.38
CA VAL A 292 -25.90 -28.24 -4.67
C VAL A 292 -25.89 -29.58 -5.41
N GLY A 293 -27.02 -30.30 -5.35
CA GLY A 293 -27.08 -31.73 -5.71
C GLY A 293 -26.18 -32.56 -4.80
N GLU A 294 -25.34 -33.38 -5.39
CA GLU A 294 -24.36 -34.19 -4.64
C GLU A 294 -23.10 -33.45 -4.27
N ASN A 295 -22.95 -32.19 -4.73
CA ASN A 295 -21.74 -31.45 -4.59
C ASN A 295 -21.77 -30.52 -3.39
N LEU A 296 -20.66 -30.48 -2.65
CA LEU A 296 -20.43 -29.48 -1.63
C LEU A 296 -19.74 -28.26 -2.30
N THR A 297 -20.36 -27.10 -2.15
CA THR A 297 -19.87 -25.84 -2.75
C THR A 297 -19.60 -24.81 -1.67
N TYR A 298 -18.65 -23.91 -1.95
CA TYR A 298 -18.31 -22.81 -1.09
C TYR A 298 -18.21 -21.53 -1.92
N SER A 299 -18.82 -20.45 -1.45
CA SER A 299 -18.68 -19.13 -2.04
C SER A 299 -18.50 -18.10 -0.96
N ALA A 300 -17.55 -17.19 -1.15
CA ALA A 300 -17.26 -16.10 -0.22
C ALA A 300 -16.59 -14.92 -0.95
N PRO A 301 -16.70 -13.71 -0.41
CA PRO A 301 -15.85 -12.62 -0.86
C PRO A 301 -14.41 -12.89 -0.43
N ARG A 302 -13.45 -12.64 -1.32
CA ARG A 302 -12.03 -12.70 -0.99
C ARG A 302 -11.67 -11.71 0.10
N VAL A 303 -10.95 -12.15 1.12
CA VAL A 303 -10.50 -11.32 2.25
C VAL A 303 -9.76 -10.06 1.78
N LYS A 304 -8.89 -10.20 0.76
CA LYS A 304 -8.05 -9.08 0.28
C LYS A 304 -8.78 -8.11 -0.65
N THR A 305 -9.79 -8.56 -1.43
CA THR A 305 -10.31 -7.75 -2.56
C THR A 305 -11.81 -7.60 -2.58
N GLY A 306 -12.54 -8.32 -1.73
CA GLY A 306 -14.00 -8.36 -1.71
C GLY A 306 -14.66 -9.06 -2.91
N VAL A 307 -13.87 -9.53 -3.89
CA VAL A 307 -14.41 -10.21 -5.08
C VAL A 307 -14.90 -11.59 -4.68
N VAL A 308 -16.16 -11.90 -4.98
CA VAL A 308 -16.73 -13.23 -4.68
C VAL A 308 -16.10 -14.28 -5.57
N PHE A 309 -15.73 -15.42 -4.98
CA PHE A 309 -15.25 -16.60 -5.67
C PHE A 309 -16.12 -17.81 -5.36
N TYR A 310 -16.08 -18.81 -6.24
CA TYR A 310 -16.93 -19.99 -6.19
C TYR A 310 -16.09 -21.23 -6.42
N ILE A 311 -16.14 -22.18 -5.50
CA ILE A 311 -15.43 -23.46 -5.64
C ILE A 311 -16.37 -24.62 -5.29
N ARG A 312 -16.05 -25.77 -5.85
CA ARG A 312 -16.53 -27.06 -5.36
C ARG A 312 -15.50 -27.60 -4.37
N VAL A 313 -15.93 -27.97 -3.17
CA VAL A 313 -15.06 -28.59 -2.18
C VAL A 313 -14.89 -30.06 -2.57
N LEU A 314 -13.72 -30.37 -3.10
CA LEU A 314 -13.38 -31.73 -3.55
C LEU A 314 -13.15 -32.65 -2.36
N PRO A 315 -13.32 -33.98 -2.51
CA PRO A 315 -13.20 -34.95 -1.41
C PRO A 315 -11.89 -34.83 -0.60
N LYS A 316 -10.77 -34.57 -1.27
CA LYS A 316 -9.47 -34.36 -0.61
C LYS A 316 -9.45 -33.11 0.28
N ALA A 317 -9.98 -31.99 -0.22
CA ALA A 317 -10.10 -30.76 0.56
C ALA A 317 -11.10 -30.92 1.71
N LEU A 318 -12.20 -31.66 1.49
CA LEU A 318 -13.17 -31.97 2.52
C LEU A 318 -12.54 -32.78 3.65
N ALA A 319 -11.85 -33.89 3.34
CA ALA A 319 -11.19 -34.72 4.33
C ALA A 319 -10.17 -33.95 5.19
N ILE A 320 -9.44 -33.01 4.57
CA ILE A 320 -8.53 -32.11 5.33
C ILE A 320 -9.33 -31.21 6.26
N ALA A 321 -10.40 -30.58 5.77
CA ALA A 321 -11.20 -29.69 6.60
C ALA A 321 -11.86 -30.44 7.77
N GLU A 322 -12.39 -31.64 7.54
CA GLU A 322 -13.00 -32.50 8.56
C GLU A 322 -11.97 -32.93 9.62
N LYS A 323 -10.74 -33.26 9.21
CA LYS A 323 -9.62 -33.58 10.13
C LYS A 323 -9.41 -32.49 11.19
N TYR A 324 -9.65 -31.24 10.83
CA TYR A 324 -9.47 -30.06 11.70
C TYR A 324 -10.81 -29.48 12.20
N GLY A 325 -11.86 -30.28 12.25
CA GLY A 325 -13.15 -29.84 12.81
C GLY A 325 -13.88 -28.79 11.96
N GLY A 326 -13.68 -28.80 10.65
CA GLY A 326 -14.40 -27.93 9.71
C GLY A 326 -13.71 -26.61 9.39
N ARG A 327 -12.57 -26.32 10.00
CA ARG A 327 -11.74 -25.11 9.75
C ARG A 327 -10.28 -25.49 9.71
N LEU A 328 -9.49 -24.82 8.87
CA LEU A 328 -8.04 -25.02 8.89
C LEU A 328 -7.42 -24.42 10.16
N PRO A 329 -6.33 -25.00 10.66
CA PRO A 329 -5.57 -24.44 11.78
C PRO A 329 -5.00 -23.06 11.42
N ASP A 330 -5.02 -22.16 12.38
CA ASP A 330 -4.42 -20.84 12.20
C ASP A 330 -2.89 -20.92 12.30
N VAL A 331 -2.24 -20.90 11.15
CA VAL A 331 -0.77 -20.93 11.03
C VAL A 331 -0.35 -19.71 10.21
N ALA A 332 0.53 -18.87 10.74
CA ALA A 332 0.97 -17.66 10.04
C ALA A 332 1.56 -17.98 8.65
N ASP A 333 1.26 -17.12 7.63
CA ASP A 333 1.75 -17.32 6.25
C ASP A 333 3.28 -17.46 6.16
N GLN A 334 4.00 -16.70 6.98
CA GLN A 334 5.45 -16.78 7.05
C GLN A 334 5.91 -18.16 7.57
N THR A 335 5.22 -18.71 8.56
CA THR A 335 5.47 -20.06 9.09
C THR A 335 5.18 -21.12 8.04
N CYS A 336 4.04 -20.99 7.31
CA CYS A 336 3.73 -21.86 6.18
C CYS A 336 4.85 -21.82 5.14
N ASN A 337 5.23 -20.64 4.68
CA ASN A 337 6.25 -20.47 3.64
C ASN A 337 7.65 -20.94 4.09
N SER A 338 7.98 -20.87 5.39
CA SER A 338 9.23 -21.42 5.93
C SER A 338 9.22 -22.94 5.93
N ASN A 339 8.16 -23.56 6.42
CA ASN A 339 8.04 -25.03 6.50
C ASN A 339 7.87 -25.67 5.12
N LEU A 340 7.26 -24.99 4.16
CA LEU A 340 7.16 -25.45 2.77
C LEU A 340 8.53 -25.65 2.11
N LYS A 341 9.57 -24.93 2.51
CA LYS A 341 10.95 -25.18 2.04
C LYS A 341 11.46 -26.54 2.52
N THR A 342 11.16 -26.90 3.77
CA THR A 342 11.51 -28.21 4.33
C THR A 342 10.76 -29.31 3.59
N ILE A 343 9.45 -29.14 3.36
CA ILE A 343 8.63 -30.09 2.60
C ILE A 343 9.19 -30.28 1.18
N ALA A 344 9.57 -29.19 0.49
CA ALA A 344 10.20 -29.27 -0.83
C ALA A 344 11.48 -30.10 -0.81
N THR A 345 12.36 -29.87 0.18
CA THR A 345 13.61 -30.61 0.34
C THR A 345 13.35 -32.09 0.55
N VAL A 346 12.46 -32.47 1.49
CA VAL A 346 12.15 -33.87 1.82
C VAL A 346 11.49 -34.59 0.64
N THR A 347 10.67 -33.91 -0.15
CA THR A 347 10.00 -34.49 -1.31
C THR A 347 10.83 -34.44 -2.60
N GLY A 348 12.05 -33.89 -2.55
CA GLY A 348 12.92 -33.72 -3.72
C GLY A 348 12.37 -32.79 -4.78
N ILE A 349 11.53 -31.80 -4.39
CA ILE A 349 10.98 -30.78 -5.27
C ILE A 349 11.96 -29.61 -5.31
N THR A 350 12.46 -29.28 -6.49
CA THR A 350 13.43 -28.19 -6.70
C THR A 350 12.78 -26.81 -6.78
N LYS A 351 11.45 -26.77 -7.02
CA LYS A 351 10.67 -25.54 -7.09
C LYS A 351 10.57 -24.86 -5.73
N ARG A 352 10.55 -23.52 -5.72
CA ARG A 352 10.35 -22.75 -4.49
C ARG A 352 8.89 -22.83 -4.05
N LEU A 353 8.57 -23.70 -3.13
CA LEU A 353 7.22 -23.82 -2.58
C LEU A 353 6.85 -22.62 -1.71
N THR A 354 5.68 -22.08 -1.97
CA THR A 354 5.00 -21.05 -1.17
C THR A 354 3.50 -21.31 -1.17
N THR A 355 2.75 -20.75 -0.24
CA THR A 355 1.28 -20.83 -0.24
C THR A 355 0.65 -20.40 -1.57
N HIS A 356 1.32 -19.50 -2.32
CA HIS A 356 0.89 -19.07 -3.65
C HIS A 356 1.02 -20.17 -4.71
N VAL A 357 2.03 -21.05 -4.58
CA VAL A 357 2.24 -22.18 -5.51
C VAL A 357 1.07 -23.16 -5.44
N GLY A 358 0.50 -23.41 -4.26
CA GLY A 358 -0.72 -24.22 -4.15
C GLY A 358 -1.89 -23.69 -4.99
N ARG A 359 -2.10 -22.38 -4.93
CA ARG A 359 -3.11 -21.70 -5.76
C ARG A 359 -2.78 -21.73 -7.25
N HIS A 360 -1.51 -21.58 -7.61
CA HIS A 360 -1.04 -21.69 -9.00
C HIS A 360 -1.27 -23.12 -9.55
N THR A 361 -0.99 -24.13 -8.73
CA THR A 361 -1.23 -25.54 -9.03
C THR A 361 -2.69 -25.79 -9.36
N PHE A 362 -3.62 -25.32 -8.52
CA PHE A 362 -5.04 -25.43 -8.79
C PHE A 362 -5.43 -24.75 -10.13
N ALA A 363 -4.97 -23.53 -10.34
CA ALA A 363 -5.30 -22.77 -11.55
C ALA A 363 -4.85 -23.49 -12.81
N THR A 364 -3.59 -23.96 -12.82
CA THR A 364 -3.01 -24.68 -13.94
C THR A 364 -3.69 -26.03 -14.14
N TRP A 365 -3.98 -26.75 -13.05
CA TRP A 365 -4.72 -28.01 -13.11
C TRP A 365 -6.10 -27.84 -13.74
N MET A 366 -6.88 -26.83 -13.34
CA MET A 366 -8.19 -26.54 -13.92
C MET A 366 -8.10 -26.24 -15.42
N LEU A 367 -7.15 -25.40 -15.82
CA LEU A 367 -6.95 -25.06 -17.24
C LEU A 367 -6.53 -26.28 -18.07
N ARG A 368 -5.63 -27.14 -17.59
CA ARG A 368 -5.22 -28.40 -18.23
C ARG A 368 -6.36 -29.37 -18.43
N ASN A 369 -7.34 -29.35 -17.53
CA ASN A 369 -8.56 -30.15 -17.66
C ASN A 369 -9.64 -29.44 -18.49
N GLY A 370 -9.30 -28.46 -19.32
CA GLY A 370 -10.21 -27.82 -20.26
C GLY A 370 -11.21 -26.83 -19.65
N VAL A 371 -11.03 -26.45 -18.38
CA VAL A 371 -11.92 -25.43 -17.79
C VAL A 371 -11.63 -24.06 -18.41
N PRO A 372 -12.61 -23.36 -18.98
CA PRO A 372 -12.41 -22.06 -19.60
C PRO A 372 -11.79 -21.04 -18.62
N ILE A 373 -10.87 -20.24 -19.13
CA ILE A 373 -10.08 -19.29 -18.33
C ILE A 373 -10.97 -18.29 -17.54
N GLU A 374 -12.12 -17.91 -18.10
CA GLU A 374 -13.10 -17.04 -17.46
C GLU A 374 -13.69 -17.70 -16.21
N ARG A 375 -13.93 -19.02 -16.26
CA ARG A 375 -14.44 -19.79 -15.13
C ARG A 375 -13.37 -19.97 -14.08
N VAL A 376 -12.14 -20.29 -14.47
CA VAL A 376 -11.00 -20.35 -13.54
C VAL A 376 -10.77 -18.99 -12.88
N SER A 377 -10.91 -17.89 -13.61
CA SER A 377 -10.84 -16.53 -13.06
C SER A 377 -11.88 -16.30 -11.95
N LYS A 378 -13.11 -16.77 -12.12
CA LYS A 378 -14.18 -16.70 -11.11
C LYS A 378 -13.91 -17.62 -9.92
N MET A 379 -13.41 -18.85 -10.15
CA MET A 379 -13.00 -19.77 -9.08
C MET A 379 -11.93 -19.16 -8.19
N LEU A 380 -11.01 -18.43 -8.79
CA LEU A 380 -9.91 -17.75 -8.08
C LEU A 380 -10.32 -16.39 -7.49
N GLY A 381 -11.49 -15.83 -7.82
CA GLY A 381 -11.88 -14.48 -7.40
C GLY A 381 -10.94 -13.41 -7.93
N HIS A 382 -10.51 -13.50 -9.17
CA HIS A 382 -9.69 -12.48 -9.81
C HIS A 382 -10.56 -11.30 -10.27
N ARG A 383 -10.12 -10.09 -9.97
CA ARG A 383 -10.82 -8.86 -10.40
C ARG A 383 -10.70 -8.60 -11.91
N ARG A 384 -9.59 -9.07 -12.52
CA ARG A 384 -9.31 -8.93 -13.95
C ARG A 384 -8.83 -10.27 -14.50
N ILE A 385 -9.32 -10.65 -15.67
CA ILE A 385 -8.93 -11.91 -16.33
C ILE A 385 -7.42 -11.96 -16.66
N THR A 386 -6.79 -10.81 -16.83
CA THR A 386 -5.35 -10.70 -17.05
C THR A 386 -4.51 -11.32 -15.93
N GLN A 387 -5.07 -11.44 -14.72
CA GLN A 387 -4.43 -12.14 -13.60
C GLN A 387 -4.42 -13.66 -13.81
N THR A 388 -5.41 -14.20 -14.53
CA THR A 388 -5.51 -15.63 -14.85
C THR A 388 -4.72 -15.98 -16.13
N GLN A 389 -4.60 -15.03 -17.08
CA GLN A 389 -3.84 -15.21 -18.32
C GLN A 389 -2.36 -15.56 -18.09
N ARG A 390 -1.81 -15.24 -16.93
CA ARG A 390 -0.46 -15.65 -16.56
C ARG A 390 -0.28 -17.18 -16.52
N TYR A 391 -1.33 -17.93 -16.19
CA TYR A 391 -1.33 -19.38 -16.17
C TYR A 391 -1.44 -19.97 -17.60
N ALA A 392 -2.20 -19.33 -18.49
CA ALA A 392 -2.33 -19.78 -19.86
C ALA A 392 -1.01 -19.78 -20.62
N LYS A 393 -0.07 -18.89 -20.27
CA LYS A 393 1.26 -18.86 -20.91
C LYS A 393 2.13 -20.06 -20.58
N VAL A 394 1.87 -20.70 -19.43
CA VAL A 394 2.61 -21.88 -18.96
C VAL A 394 2.16 -23.14 -19.72
N LEU A 395 0.97 -23.09 -20.32
CA LEU A 395 0.37 -24.19 -21.07
C LEU A 395 0.76 -24.20 -22.55
N ALA A 396 1.77 -23.41 -22.96
CA ALA A 396 2.22 -23.40 -24.37
C ALA A 396 2.69 -24.79 -24.84
N GLU A 397 3.25 -25.60 -23.94
CA GLU A 397 3.60 -27.00 -24.21
C GLU A 397 2.36 -27.88 -24.45
N ASP A 398 1.24 -27.59 -23.78
CA ASP A 398 -0.01 -28.32 -23.95
C ASP A 398 -0.73 -27.91 -25.26
N VAL A 399 -0.36 -26.79 -25.89
CA VAL A 399 -0.95 -26.34 -27.18
C VAL A 399 -0.66 -27.36 -28.28
N PHE A 400 0.52 -27.93 -28.32
CA PHE A 400 0.87 -28.96 -29.29
C PHE A 400 0.08 -30.24 -29.03
N ALA A 401 -0.05 -30.65 -27.79
CA ALA A 401 -0.84 -31.84 -27.41
C ALA A 401 -2.33 -31.67 -27.75
N GLU A 402 -2.89 -30.47 -27.63
CA GLU A 402 -4.27 -30.17 -28.09
C GLU A 402 -4.35 -30.15 -29.62
N PHE A 403 -3.33 -29.63 -30.31
CA PHE A 403 -3.26 -29.66 -31.76
C PHE A 403 -3.21 -31.10 -32.27
N ASP A 404 -2.40 -31.97 -31.66
CA ASP A 404 -2.27 -33.39 -32.01
C ASP A 404 -3.60 -34.14 -31.85
N LYS A 405 -4.41 -33.82 -30.83
CA LYS A 405 -5.76 -34.38 -30.65
C LYS A 405 -6.72 -34.01 -31.79
N VAL A 406 -6.58 -32.77 -32.32
CA VAL A 406 -7.44 -32.32 -33.44
C VAL A 406 -7.00 -32.91 -34.75
N VAL A 407 -5.71 -33.11 -34.95
CA VAL A 407 -5.11 -33.61 -36.24
C VAL A 407 -5.11 -35.14 -36.29
N GLY A 408 -5.37 -35.82 -35.16
CA GLY A 408 -5.47 -37.30 -35.13
C GLY A 408 -4.15 -38.04 -35.27
N THR A 409 -3.04 -37.43 -34.84
CA THR A 409 -1.72 -38.07 -34.75
C THR A 409 -1.42 -38.55 -33.33
#